data_208fbd933770f8344ae75cbeae7f8075
#
_entry.id   208fbd933770f8344ae75cbeae7f8075
#
_cell.length_a   1.000
_cell.length_b   1.000
_cell.length_c   1.000
_cell.angle_alpha   90.00
_cell.angle_beta   90.00
_cell.angle_gamma   90.00
#
_symmetry.space_group_name_H-M   'P 1'
#
loop_
_entity.id
_entity.type
_entity.pdbx_description
1 polymer ?
#
loop_
_entity_poly.entity_id
_entity_poly.type
_entity_poly.pdbx_seq_one_letter_code
_entity_poly.pdbx_strand_id
1 'polypeptide(L)'
;MSKAISRRDFLKVTGAVGAAGLLAACGGSSNSTAASSTASSAAAESVAGLSTDPVTLTMSWWGGESRHNAYQDAIKAFSAEHSNITVNPTFAAWSGWEDTMSTKFAGGVAEDVCQINWNWLYNYSSNGQTFMDLNSVTDYLDLTQWDDAKLAACNVANAQQCVPVSMTGRIFYWNMTTFNKAGITEVPKTLDDLMNAGKTFKEKLGDDYYPLHLGAYDRMILMVFYLESKYGKDWADPTTSTLNYTADEIAEGIDFIKSLVDGHVIMSLPTYYGSNGDNAAHQSNEWITGKMAGIFEWDSSAVKFQDALDEENKPGFTVGEEIKFGDYNGGFSKVSMGLAITKTCEHPAEAATLINFLLNEDAGASIMGSECGIPASKAGLAAAQAAGAVKELVAEANGKVMAFVGFQLDPLFESNDLKATGTGVYQEVFDTVDYDNASGADVVDTLLDGMSAAGYTV
;
A
#
# COMPACT_ATOMS: atom_id res chain seq x y z
N MET A 1 -2.62 4.15 -39.48
CA MET A 1 -1.95 4.73 -38.30
C MET A 1 -2.98 5.59 -37.59
N SER A 2 -3.72 5.05 -36.62
CA SER A 2 -4.68 5.80 -35.84
C SER A 2 -3.90 6.36 -34.61
N LYS A 3 -3.86 7.68 -34.46
CA LYS A 3 -3.27 8.32 -33.29
C LYS A 3 -4.18 8.05 -32.09
N ALA A 4 -3.66 7.43 -31.05
CA ALA A 4 -4.32 7.31 -29.76
C ALA A 4 -4.56 8.72 -29.19
N ILE A 5 -5.79 9.01 -28.78
CA ILE A 5 -6.17 10.27 -28.14
C ILE A 5 -5.72 10.19 -26.68
N SER A 6 -4.92 11.16 -26.24
CA SER A 6 -4.45 11.27 -24.87
C SER A 6 -5.64 11.49 -23.92
N ARG A 7 -5.59 10.90 -22.71
CA ARG A 7 -6.61 11.08 -21.65
C ARG A 7 -6.88 12.55 -21.33
N ARG A 8 -5.89 13.41 -21.48
CA ARG A 8 -5.97 14.86 -21.27
C ARG A 8 -6.84 15.56 -22.33
N ASP A 9 -6.91 15.04 -23.55
CA ASP A 9 -7.73 15.57 -24.63
C ASP A 9 -9.19 15.09 -24.53
N PHE A 10 -9.40 13.93 -23.95
CA PHE A 10 -10.76 13.41 -23.67
C PHE A 10 -11.47 14.25 -22.58
N LEU A 11 -10.76 14.64 -21.52
CA LEU A 11 -11.32 15.47 -20.43
C LEU A 11 -11.63 16.92 -20.87
N LYS A 12 -10.95 17.43 -21.89
CA LYS A 12 -11.24 18.76 -22.43
C LYS A 12 -12.48 18.82 -23.33
N VAL A 13 -12.86 17.69 -23.91
CA VAL A 13 -14.04 17.59 -24.81
C VAL A 13 -15.34 17.41 -24.03
N THR A 14 -15.31 16.78 -22.86
CA THR A 14 -16.50 16.58 -22.02
C THR A 14 -16.89 17.79 -21.17
N GLY A 15 -16.01 18.78 -21.01
CA GLY A 15 -16.27 20.01 -20.21
C GLY A 15 -17.02 21.14 -20.96
N ALA A 16 -17.36 20.99 -22.25
CA ALA A 16 -17.86 22.10 -23.08
C ALA A 16 -19.34 22.02 -23.46
N VAL A 17 -20.14 21.12 -22.92
CA VAL A 17 -21.56 20.96 -23.29
C VAL A 17 -22.53 21.12 -22.10
N GLY A 18 -22.28 22.06 -21.21
CA GLY A 18 -23.15 22.24 -20.03
C GLY A 18 -23.37 23.68 -19.57
N ALA A 19 -23.32 24.68 -20.45
CA ALA A 19 -23.62 26.05 -20.04
C ALA A 19 -24.32 26.84 -21.16
N ALA A 20 -25.59 26.55 -21.41
CA ALA A 20 -26.45 27.48 -22.13
C ALA A 20 -27.92 27.23 -21.73
N GLY A 21 -28.47 28.13 -20.95
CA GLY A 21 -29.93 28.31 -20.76
C GLY A 21 -30.34 28.52 -19.32
N LEU A 22 -30.46 29.79 -18.94
CA LEU A 22 -31.67 30.44 -18.39
C LEU A 22 -31.30 31.79 -17.73
N LEU A 23 -31.34 32.83 -18.53
CA LEU A 23 -31.45 34.21 -18.06
C LEU A 23 -32.86 34.70 -18.43
N ALA A 24 -33.74 34.88 -17.46
CA ALA A 24 -34.87 35.80 -17.59
C ALA A 24 -35.33 36.32 -16.23
N ALA A 25 -35.04 37.58 -16.01
CA ALA A 25 -35.89 38.64 -15.50
C ALA A 25 -36.40 38.58 -14.04
N CYS A 26 -36.07 39.52 -13.19
CA CYS A 26 -36.77 40.76 -12.93
C CYS A 26 -36.14 41.49 -11.74
N GLY A 27 -36.03 42.78 -11.90
CA GLY A 27 -35.41 43.77 -11.03
C GLY A 27 -36.16 44.12 -9.74
N GLY A 28 -35.47 44.91 -8.88
CA GLY A 28 -36.05 45.62 -7.75
C GLY A 28 -35.09 45.88 -6.60
N SER A 29 -34.51 47.12 -6.59
CA SER A 29 -34.06 48.00 -5.47
C SER A 29 -33.58 47.43 -4.12
N SER A 30 -32.31 47.81 -3.88
CA SER A 30 -31.73 48.35 -2.62
C SER A 30 -32.32 48.05 -1.26
N ASN A 31 -31.53 47.35 -0.41
CA ASN A 31 -31.16 47.94 0.90
C ASN A 31 -29.93 47.16 1.51
N SER A 32 -28.95 47.95 1.93
CA SER A 32 -27.77 47.52 2.63
C SER A 32 -28.10 47.11 4.08
N THR A 33 -27.82 45.88 4.46
CA THR A 33 -27.61 45.52 5.87
C THR A 33 -26.51 44.45 5.94
N ALA A 34 -25.51 44.71 6.76
CA ALA A 34 -24.38 43.81 7.02
C ALA A 34 -24.89 42.47 7.55
N ALA A 35 -24.66 41.40 6.81
CA ALA A 35 -24.90 40.04 7.26
C ALA A 35 -23.61 39.48 7.85
N SER A 36 -23.65 39.23 9.14
CA SER A 36 -22.78 38.36 9.91
C SER A 36 -22.65 37.04 9.21
N SER A 37 -21.42 36.63 8.92
CA SER A 37 -21.08 35.27 8.40
C SER A 37 -21.33 34.25 9.53
N THR A 38 -22.52 33.70 9.59
CA THR A 38 -22.75 32.42 10.28
C THR A 38 -22.19 31.32 9.36
N ALA A 39 -21.11 30.68 9.79
CA ALA A 39 -20.66 29.42 9.22
C ALA A 39 -21.85 28.43 9.34
N SER A 40 -22.42 28.04 8.22
CA SER A 40 -23.38 26.96 8.14
C SER A 40 -22.58 25.67 8.39
N SER A 41 -22.69 25.13 9.61
CA SER A 41 -22.39 23.74 9.84
C SER A 41 -23.39 22.93 9.00
N ALA A 42 -22.94 22.26 7.96
CA ALA A 42 -23.74 21.26 7.30
C ALA A 42 -24.16 20.24 8.38
N ALA A 43 -25.45 20.14 8.64
CA ALA A 43 -25.95 19.08 9.50
C ALA A 43 -25.58 17.75 8.85
N ALA A 44 -24.88 16.89 9.60
CA ALA A 44 -24.62 15.52 9.17
C ALA A 44 -26.00 14.89 8.87
N GLU A 45 -26.18 14.40 7.64
CA GLU A 45 -27.35 13.61 7.29
C GLU A 45 -27.36 12.40 8.22
N SER A 46 -28.42 12.22 9.00
CA SER A 46 -28.56 11.07 9.89
C SER A 46 -28.73 9.81 9.03
N VAL A 47 -27.83 8.85 9.20
CA VAL A 47 -27.93 7.54 8.54
C VAL A 47 -29.18 6.82 9.07
N ALA A 48 -29.95 6.20 8.18
CA ALA A 48 -31.09 5.37 8.57
C ALA A 48 -30.62 4.21 9.47
N GLY A 49 -31.44 3.82 10.43
CA GLY A 49 -31.14 2.66 11.30
C GLY A 49 -31.14 1.33 10.53
N LEU A 50 -30.67 0.26 11.19
CA LEU A 50 -30.68 -1.08 10.59
C LEU A 50 -32.07 -1.47 10.11
N SER A 51 -32.14 -1.97 8.87
CA SER A 51 -33.38 -2.48 8.28
C SER A 51 -33.78 -3.81 8.92
N THR A 52 -35.09 -4.01 9.07
CA THR A 52 -35.67 -5.32 9.39
C THR A 52 -36.02 -6.13 8.13
N ASP A 53 -36.05 -5.47 6.97
CA ASP A 53 -36.28 -6.10 5.68
C ASP A 53 -34.99 -6.73 5.14
N PRO A 54 -35.10 -7.68 4.21
CA PRO A 54 -33.93 -8.26 3.57
C PRO A 54 -33.07 -7.19 2.88
N VAL A 55 -31.77 -7.17 3.22
CA VAL A 55 -30.77 -6.26 2.64
C VAL A 55 -29.73 -7.10 1.90
N THR A 56 -29.28 -6.60 0.75
CA THR A 56 -28.15 -7.17 0.02
C THR A 56 -27.05 -6.13 -0.07
N LEU A 57 -25.88 -6.47 0.50
CA LEU A 57 -24.64 -5.72 0.37
C LEU A 57 -23.72 -6.37 -0.66
N THR A 58 -22.89 -5.57 -1.27
CA THR A 58 -21.76 -6.02 -2.07
C THR A 58 -20.44 -5.67 -1.38
N MET A 59 -19.44 -6.57 -1.43
CA MET A 59 -18.13 -6.33 -0.85
C MET A 59 -17.02 -6.77 -1.78
N SER A 60 -15.95 -5.96 -1.87
CA SER A 60 -14.81 -6.28 -2.72
C SER A 60 -13.46 -6.22 -1.98
N TRP A 61 -12.54 -7.13 -2.38
CA TRP A 61 -11.17 -7.17 -1.87
C TRP A 61 -10.20 -7.88 -2.81
N TRP A 62 -8.91 -7.63 -2.63
CA TRP A 62 -7.85 -8.40 -3.30
C TRP A 62 -7.08 -9.24 -2.28
N GLY A 63 -6.42 -10.28 -2.75
CA GLY A 63 -5.54 -11.09 -1.91
C GLY A 63 -5.10 -12.39 -2.55
N GLY A 64 -4.50 -13.25 -1.72
CA GLY A 64 -4.26 -14.65 -2.01
C GLY A 64 -5.40 -15.53 -1.49
N GLU A 65 -5.31 -16.83 -1.74
CA GLU A 65 -6.36 -17.81 -1.41
C GLU A 65 -6.73 -17.81 0.09
N SER A 66 -5.74 -17.74 0.98
CA SER A 66 -6.01 -17.75 2.44
C SER A 66 -6.85 -16.55 2.87
N ARG A 67 -6.56 -15.35 2.32
CA ARG A 67 -7.35 -14.14 2.58
C ARG A 67 -8.75 -14.24 1.99
N HIS A 68 -8.88 -14.80 0.78
CA HIS A 68 -10.20 -15.04 0.17
C HIS A 68 -11.06 -15.94 1.03
N ASN A 69 -10.49 -17.01 1.57
CA ASN A 69 -11.17 -17.94 2.46
C ASN A 69 -11.58 -17.26 3.77
N ALA A 70 -10.68 -16.49 4.41
CA ALA A 70 -10.97 -15.78 5.66
C ALA A 70 -12.15 -14.80 5.51
N TYR A 71 -12.15 -13.97 4.46
CA TYR A 71 -13.27 -13.05 4.22
C TYR A 71 -14.59 -13.80 3.96
N GLN A 72 -14.57 -14.88 3.16
CA GLN A 72 -15.78 -15.66 2.87
C GLN A 72 -16.32 -16.35 4.13
N ASP A 73 -15.45 -16.91 4.97
CA ASP A 73 -15.86 -17.56 6.23
C ASP A 73 -16.38 -16.51 7.23
N ALA A 74 -15.76 -15.33 7.31
CA ALA A 74 -16.24 -14.26 8.16
C ALA A 74 -17.59 -13.69 7.67
N ILE A 75 -17.79 -13.52 6.37
CA ILE A 75 -19.07 -13.12 5.78
C ILE A 75 -20.16 -14.17 6.07
N LYS A 76 -19.82 -15.44 5.99
CA LYS A 76 -20.76 -16.53 6.33
C LYS A 76 -21.16 -16.49 7.81
N ALA A 77 -20.22 -16.25 8.71
CA ALA A 77 -20.47 -16.07 10.14
C ALA A 77 -21.35 -14.83 10.39
N PHE A 78 -21.04 -13.70 9.75
CA PHE A 78 -21.86 -12.48 9.80
C PHE A 78 -23.30 -12.74 9.39
N SER A 79 -23.53 -13.39 8.25
CA SER A 79 -24.89 -13.68 7.75
C SER A 79 -25.65 -14.68 8.64
N ALA A 80 -24.96 -15.47 9.45
CA ALA A 80 -25.61 -16.34 10.44
C ALA A 80 -26.16 -15.54 11.64
N GLU A 81 -25.49 -14.44 12.04
CA GLU A 81 -25.91 -13.54 13.10
C GLU A 81 -26.92 -12.49 12.60
N HIS A 82 -26.75 -12.02 11.38
CA HIS A 82 -27.57 -11.01 10.70
C HIS A 82 -28.33 -11.63 9.53
N SER A 83 -29.28 -12.50 9.81
CA SER A 83 -29.95 -13.35 8.82
C SER A 83 -30.75 -12.62 7.73
N ASN A 84 -31.07 -11.33 7.95
CA ASN A 84 -31.69 -10.45 6.95
C ASN A 84 -30.68 -9.77 6.04
N ILE A 85 -29.35 -9.88 6.29
CA ILE A 85 -28.31 -9.26 5.49
C ILE A 85 -27.55 -10.33 4.68
N THR A 86 -27.57 -10.21 3.37
CA THR A 86 -26.78 -11.03 2.46
C THR A 86 -25.61 -10.20 1.92
N VAL A 87 -24.40 -10.76 1.91
CA VAL A 87 -23.22 -10.09 1.36
C VAL A 87 -22.74 -10.85 0.13
N ASN A 88 -22.69 -10.18 -1.03
CA ASN A 88 -22.20 -10.71 -2.29
C ASN A 88 -20.73 -10.29 -2.48
N PRO A 89 -19.77 -11.25 -2.46
CA PRO A 89 -18.36 -10.93 -2.58
C PRO A 89 -17.89 -10.81 -4.04
N THR A 90 -16.95 -9.89 -4.29
CA THR A 90 -16.13 -9.79 -5.50
C THR A 90 -14.66 -9.73 -5.09
N PHE A 91 -13.84 -10.65 -5.59
CA PHE A 91 -12.43 -10.67 -5.21
C PHE A 91 -11.53 -11.21 -6.33
N ALA A 92 -10.26 -10.78 -6.30
CA ALA A 92 -9.23 -11.25 -7.22
C ALA A 92 -7.82 -11.15 -6.60
N ALA A 93 -6.81 -11.61 -7.33
CA ALA A 93 -5.42 -11.30 -7.04
C ALA A 93 -5.15 -9.80 -7.27
N TRP A 94 -4.00 -9.29 -6.77
CA TRP A 94 -3.65 -7.87 -6.91
C TRP A 94 -3.45 -7.44 -8.37
N SER A 95 -2.88 -8.31 -9.23
CA SER A 95 -2.58 -7.97 -10.62
C SER A 95 -3.85 -7.53 -11.38
N GLY A 96 -3.84 -6.29 -11.91
CA GLY A 96 -4.99 -5.68 -12.60
C GLY A 96 -6.15 -5.25 -11.69
N TRP A 97 -6.05 -5.46 -10.37
CA TRP A 97 -7.12 -5.09 -9.44
C TRP A 97 -7.30 -3.59 -9.33
N GLU A 98 -6.20 -2.83 -9.22
CA GLU A 98 -6.25 -1.37 -9.14
C GLU A 98 -6.93 -0.75 -10.36
N ASP A 99 -6.61 -1.21 -11.57
CA ASP A 99 -7.24 -0.73 -12.82
C ASP A 99 -8.75 -1.06 -12.84
N THR A 100 -9.11 -2.24 -12.36
CA THR A 100 -10.51 -2.66 -12.23
C THR A 100 -11.27 -1.73 -11.28
N MET A 101 -10.73 -1.48 -10.09
CA MET A 101 -11.38 -0.64 -9.08
C MET A 101 -11.40 0.84 -9.48
N SER A 102 -10.33 1.35 -10.08
CA SER A 102 -10.28 2.70 -10.66
C SER A 102 -11.44 2.94 -11.64
N THR A 103 -11.67 1.97 -12.53
CA THR A 103 -12.79 2.03 -13.49
C THR A 103 -14.15 2.01 -12.79
N LYS A 104 -14.32 1.17 -11.75
CA LYS A 104 -15.57 1.09 -10.97
C LYS A 104 -15.84 2.37 -10.18
N PHE A 105 -14.81 2.95 -9.54
CA PHE A 105 -14.94 4.23 -8.82
C PHE A 105 -15.33 5.36 -9.77
N ALA A 106 -14.67 5.46 -10.92
CA ALA A 106 -14.99 6.46 -11.93
C ALA A 106 -16.42 6.31 -12.50
N GLY A 107 -16.91 5.09 -12.58
CA GLY A 107 -18.27 4.76 -13.05
C GLY A 107 -19.34 4.85 -11.96
N GLY A 108 -18.99 5.02 -10.69
CA GLY A 108 -19.93 4.98 -9.56
C GLY A 108 -20.62 3.62 -9.39
N VAL A 109 -19.94 2.53 -9.76
CA VAL A 109 -20.45 1.15 -9.72
C VAL A 109 -19.58 0.22 -8.86
N ALA A 110 -18.76 0.80 -7.99
CA ALA A 110 -18.00 0.03 -7.03
C ALA A 110 -18.92 -0.56 -5.94
N GLU A 111 -18.45 -1.63 -5.32
CA GLU A 111 -19.18 -2.35 -4.28
C GLU A 111 -19.45 -1.43 -3.05
N ASP A 112 -20.46 -1.78 -2.24
CA ASP A 112 -20.87 -1.02 -1.06
C ASP A 112 -19.73 -0.92 -0.04
N VAL A 113 -19.06 -2.05 0.24
CA VAL A 113 -17.87 -2.14 1.08
C VAL A 113 -16.67 -2.51 0.22
N CYS A 114 -15.64 -1.68 0.23
CA CYS A 114 -14.42 -1.91 -0.53
C CYS A 114 -13.20 -2.05 0.39
N GLN A 115 -12.43 -3.13 0.23
CA GLN A 115 -11.04 -3.10 0.67
C GLN A 115 -10.28 -2.19 -0.29
N ILE A 116 -9.64 -1.17 0.25
CA ILE A 116 -8.90 -0.17 -0.53
C ILE A 116 -7.43 -0.15 -0.13
N ASN A 117 -6.56 0.19 -1.08
CA ASN A 117 -5.22 0.63 -0.74
C ASN A 117 -5.30 2.07 -0.21
N TRP A 118 -4.52 2.39 0.78
CA TRP A 118 -4.55 3.68 1.47
C TRP A 118 -4.44 4.90 0.53
N ASN A 119 -3.55 4.85 -0.46
CA ASN A 119 -3.36 5.94 -1.41
C ASN A 119 -4.60 6.19 -2.31
N TRP A 120 -5.53 5.22 -2.42
CA TRP A 120 -6.75 5.40 -3.19
C TRP A 120 -7.68 6.46 -2.61
N LEU A 121 -7.57 6.76 -1.32
CA LEU A 121 -8.26 7.89 -0.70
C LEU A 121 -7.87 9.21 -1.38
N TYR A 122 -6.60 9.36 -1.68
CA TYR A 122 -6.05 10.56 -2.32
C TYR A 122 -6.25 10.55 -3.84
N ASN A 123 -6.14 9.38 -4.47
CA ASN A 123 -6.26 9.26 -5.93
C ASN A 123 -7.72 9.34 -6.41
N TYR A 124 -8.65 8.72 -5.67
CA TYR A 124 -10.03 8.55 -6.12
C TYR A 124 -11.06 9.27 -5.26
N SER A 125 -10.68 9.80 -4.11
CA SER A 125 -11.59 10.46 -3.17
C SER A 125 -10.97 11.65 -2.44
N SER A 126 -9.99 12.33 -3.04
CA SER A 126 -9.34 13.53 -2.47
C SER A 126 -10.32 14.66 -2.14
N ASN A 127 -11.47 14.70 -2.82
CA ASN A 127 -12.58 15.63 -2.59
C ASN A 127 -13.69 15.04 -1.68
N GLY A 128 -13.51 13.84 -1.15
CA GLY A 128 -14.49 13.15 -0.31
C GLY A 128 -15.74 12.69 -1.06
N GLN A 129 -15.71 12.49 -2.38
CA GLN A 129 -16.91 12.15 -3.16
C GLN A 129 -17.10 10.66 -3.47
N THR A 130 -16.07 9.83 -3.27
CA THR A 130 -16.16 8.39 -3.57
C THR A 130 -16.55 7.58 -2.33
N PHE A 131 -15.93 7.87 -1.19
CA PHE A 131 -16.19 7.16 0.07
C PHE A 131 -16.92 8.06 1.05
N MET A 132 -17.79 7.46 1.86
CA MET A 132 -18.54 8.20 2.86
C MET A 132 -17.67 8.52 4.10
N ASP A 133 -18.12 9.49 4.87
CA ASP A 133 -17.54 9.79 6.18
C ASP A 133 -18.05 8.80 7.23
N LEU A 134 -17.16 7.91 7.70
CA LEU A 134 -17.48 6.90 8.70
C LEU A 134 -17.86 7.49 10.08
N ASN A 135 -17.57 8.77 10.33
CA ASN A 135 -18.08 9.46 11.52
C ASN A 135 -19.62 9.53 11.54
N SER A 136 -20.27 9.38 10.39
CA SER A 136 -21.74 9.37 10.30
C SER A 136 -22.39 8.04 10.70
N VAL A 137 -21.60 6.97 10.89
CA VAL A 137 -22.06 5.60 11.19
C VAL A 137 -21.48 5.03 12.48
N THR A 138 -21.04 5.88 13.42
CA THR A 138 -20.42 5.46 14.68
C THR A 138 -21.36 4.70 15.63
N ASP A 139 -22.66 4.74 15.39
CA ASP A 139 -23.62 3.89 16.10
C ASP A 139 -23.50 2.40 15.71
N TYR A 140 -22.83 2.11 14.59
CA TYR A 140 -22.68 0.76 14.00
C TYR A 140 -21.22 0.31 13.83
N LEU A 141 -20.28 1.27 13.85
CA LEU A 141 -18.84 1.03 13.73
C LEU A 141 -18.10 1.76 14.86
N ASP A 142 -17.55 1.01 15.81
CA ASP A 142 -16.80 1.57 16.94
C ASP A 142 -15.39 2.02 16.51
N LEU A 143 -15.26 3.30 16.14
CA LEU A 143 -13.98 3.92 15.77
C LEU A 143 -12.99 4.07 16.95
N THR A 144 -13.43 3.93 18.21
CA THR A 144 -12.55 4.03 19.39
C THR A 144 -11.56 2.86 19.49
N GLN A 145 -11.78 1.82 18.68
CA GLN A 145 -10.87 0.68 18.62
C GLN A 145 -9.54 0.98 17.91
N TRP A 146 -9.44 2.10 17.22
CA TRP A 146 -8.19 2.55 16.60
C TRP A 146 -7.58 3.71 17.39
N ASP A 147 -6.24 3.82 17.33
CA ASP A 147 -5.55 5.01 17.83
C ASP A 147 -5.74 6.19 16.86
N ASP A 148 -5.82 7.41 17.39
CA ASP A 148 -6.06 8.62 16.60
C ASP A 148 -5.08 8.79 15.43
N ALA A 149 -3.81 8.44 15.62
CA ALA A 149 -2.80 8.51 14.56
C ALA A 149 -3.10 7.58 13.37
N LYS A 150 -3.63 6.38 13.65
CA LYS A 150 -4.02 5.42 12.59
C LYS A 150 -5.24 5.92 11.82
N LEU A 151 -6.24 6.49 12.53
CA LEU A 151 -7.42 7.08 11.90
C LEU A 151 -7.05 8.33 11.10
N ALA A 152 -6.17 9.18 11.62
CA ALA A 152 -5.73 10.39 10.93
C ALA A 152 -5.14 10.11 9.54
N ALA A 153 -4.44 8.99 9.36
CA ALA A 153 -3.92 8.57 8.06
C ALA A 153 -5.03 8.28 7.01
N CYS A 154 -6.25 8.04 7.46
CA CYS A 154 -7.42 7.76 6.61
C CYS A 154 -8.43 8.91 6.59
N ASN A 155 -8.09 10.06 7.20
CA ASN A 155 -8.92 11.26 7.18
C ASN A 155 -8.52 12.15 6.00
N VAL A 156 -9.34 12.15 4.97
CA VAL A 156 -9.11 12.92 3.74
C VAL A 156 -10.32 13.82 3.48
N ALA A 157 -10.09 15.05 3.08
CA ALA A 157 -11.14 16.08 2.89
C ALA A 157 -12.01 16.30 4.14
N ASN A 158 -11.41 16.24 5.34
CA ASN A 158 -12.08 16.32 6.66
C ASN A 158 -13.15 15.24 6.88
N ALA A 159 -13.00 14.09 6.25
CA ALA A 159 -13.88 12.93 6.40
C ALA A 159 -13.06 11.67 6.71
N GLN A 160 -13.49 10.87 7.66
CA GLN A 160 -12.90 9.56 7.96
C GLN A 160 -13.38 8.56 6.91
N GLN A 161 -12.67 8.47 5.78
CA GLN A 161 -13.16 7.76 4.60
C GLN A 161 -12.90 6.25 4.62
N CYS A 162 -12.04 5.76 5.51
CA CYS A 162 -11.91 4.32 5.77
C CYS A 162 -11.39 4.07 7.19
N VAL A 163 -11.44 2.82 7.63
CA VAL A 163 -10.73 2.34 8.82
C VAL A 163 -9.57 1.44 8.43
N PRO A 164 -8.38 1.59 9.04
CA PRO A 164 -7.25 0.71 8.80
C PRO A 164 -7.54 -0.73 9.20
N VAL A 165 -7.31 -1.69 8.30
CA VAL A 165 -7.31 -3.12 8.61
C VAL A 165 -6.01 -3.51 9.30
N SER A 166 -4.87 -3.04 8.76
CA SER A 166 -3.54 -3.25 9.34
C SER A 166 -2.59 -2.11 8.97
N MET A 167 -1.54 -1.96 9.76
CA MET A 167 -0.37 -1.15 9.42
C MET A 167 0.73 -2.06 8.90
N THR A 168 1.55 -1.56 7.97
CA THR A 168 2.64 -2.32 7.33
C THR A 168 3.85 -1.44 7.08
N GLY A 169 5.01 -2.06 6.99
CA GLY A 169 6.24 -1.48 6.48
C GLY A 169 7.11 -2.56 5.84
N ARG A 170 8.28 -2.19 5.37
CA ARG A 170 9.18 -3.11 4.70
C ARG A 170 10.16 -3.71 5.68
N ILE A 171 10.53 -4.98 5.45
CA ILE A 171 11.54 -5.71 6.22
C ILE A 171 12.27 -6.69 5.32
N PHE A 172 13.46 -7.10 5.73
CA PHE A 172 14.22 -8.12 5.02
C PHE A 172 13.80 -9.53 5.46
N TYR A 173 13.66 -10.41 4.49
CA TYR A 173 13.56 -11.86 4.70
C TYR A 173 14.82 -12.53 4.12
N TRP A 174 15.38 -13.47 4.84
CA TRP A 174 16.59 -14.15 4.47
C TRP A 174 16.39 -15.67 4.37
N ASN A 175 17.01 -16.29 3.39
CA ASN A 175 17.15 -17.73 3.30
C ASN A 175 18.53 -18.13 3.82
N MET A 176 18.65 -18.39 5.10
CA MET A 176 19.89 -18.75 5.76
C MET A 176 20.46 -20.09 5.30
N THR A 177 19.68 -20.96 4.65
CA THR A 177 20.23 -22.16 3.99
C THR A 177 21.27 -21.77 2.95
N THR A 178 20.99 -20.80 2.08
CA THR A 178 21.93 -20.33 1.06
C THR A 178 23.07 -19.51 1.67
N PHE A 179 22.80 -18.64 2.64
CA PHE A 179 23.84 -17.91 3.37
C PHE A 179 24.86 -18.87 4.01
N ASN A 180 24.38 -19.93 4.67
CA ASN A 180 25.24 -20.96 5.26
C ASN A 180 26.08 -21.72 4.20
N LYS A 181 25.53 -21.99 3.00
CA LYS A 181 26.28 -22.54 1.88
C LYS A 181 27.46 -21.64 1.45
N ALA A 182 27.27 -20.32 1.54
CA ALA A 182 28.33 -19.34 1.29
C ALA A 182 29.32 -19.19 2.48
N GLY A 183 29.01 -19.79 3.63
CA GLY A 183 29.80 -19.67 4.85
C GLY A 183 29.47 -18.47 5.72
N ILE A 184 28.30 -17.84 5.49
CA ILE A 184 27.78 -16.72 6.28
C ILE A 184 26.71 -17.26 7.23
N THR A 185 26.94 -17.15 8.54
CA THR A 185 26.07 -17.75 9.57
C THR A 185 25.14 -16.75 10.27
N GLU A 186 25.35 -15.46 10.06
CA GLU A 186 24.57 -14.37 10.63
C GLU A 186 23.78 -13.64 9.53
N VAL A 187 22.59 -13.18 9.85
CA VAL A 187 21.82 -12.30 8.95
C VAL A 187 22.54 -10.96 8.78
N PRO A 188 22.52 -10.34 7.58
CA PRO A 188 23.05 -8.99 7.39
C PRO A 188 22.35 -7.96 8.30
N LYS A 189 23.13 -7.08 8.92
CA LYS A 189 22.64 -6.02 9.82
C LYS A 189 23.15 -4.63 9.44
N THR A 190 24.12 -4.58 8.54
CA THR A 190 24.75 -3.34 8.07
C THR A 190 24.91 -3.35 6.56
N LEU A 191 25.16 -2.18 5.97
CA LEU A 191 25.53 -2.09 4.55
C LEU A 191 26.79 -2.88 4.24
N ASP A 192 27.78 -2.84 5.13
CA ASP A 192 29.02 -3.60 4.97
C ASP A 192 28.77 -5.12 4.94
N ASP A 193 27.83 -5.60 5.76
CA ASP A 193 27.43 -7.02 5.72
C ASP A 193 26.80 -7.38 4.37
N LEU A 194 25.94 -6.53 3.82
CA LEU A 194 25.35 -6.74 2.49
C LEU A 194 26.42 -6.77 1.39
N MET A 195 27.32 -5.79 1.37
CA MET A 195 28.41 -5.70 0.38
C MET A 195 29.36 -6.89 0.48
N ASN A 196 29.72 -7.31 1.70
CA ASN A 196 30.52 -8.50 1.94
C ASN A 196 29.78 -9.79 1.53
N ALA A 197 28.47 -9.87 1.75
CA ALA A 197 27.66 -10.99 1.30
C ALA A 197 27.68 -11.10 -0.23
N GLY A 198 27.48 -9.99 -0.97
CA GLY A 198 27.55 -9.97 -2.45
C GLY A 198 28.85 -10.56 -2.96
N LYS A 199 29.99 -10.06 -2.45
CA LYS A 199 31.32 -10.57 -2.79
C LYS A 199 31.46 -12.05 -2.46
N THR A 200 31.05 -12.47 -1.26
CA THR A 200 31.17 -13.85 -0.78
C THR A 200 30.30 -14.80 -1.60
N PHE A 201 29.08 -14.43 -1.94
CA PHE A 201 28.20 -15.23 -2.79
C PHE A 201 28.82 -15.47 -4.15
N LYS A 202 29.29 -14.39 -4.79
CA LYS A 202 29.99 -14.50 -6.09
C LYS A 202 31.17 -15.42 -6.03
N GLU A 203 32.02 -15.29 -5.01
CA GLU A 203 33.23 -16.10 -4.84
C GLU A 203 32.96 -17.58 -4.51
N LYS A 204 31.93 -17.87 -3.71
CA LYS A 204 31.65 -19.20 -3.17
C LYS A 204 30.59 -19.98 -3.93
N LEU A 205 29.55 -19.29 -4.42
CA LEU A 205 28.39 -19.92 -5.04
C LEU A 205 28.33 -19.66 -6.56
N GLY A 206 29.03 -18.64 -7.06
CA GLY A 206 29.06 -18.27 -8.48
C GLY A 206 28.12 -17.11 -8.83
N ASP A 207 28.13 -16.73 -10.10
CA ASP A 207 27.46 -15.53 -10.61
C ASP A 207 25.93 -15.60 -10.57
N ASP A 208 25.35 -16.80 -10.41
CA ASP A 208 23.87 -16.99 -10.39
C ASP A 208 23.24 -16.78 -9.01
N TYR A 209 24.05 -16.59 -7.95
CA TYR A 209 23.57 -16.47 -6.57
C TYR A 209 23.72 -15.05 -6.04
N TYR A 210 22.62 -14.53 -5.53
CA TYR A 210 22.56 -13.16 -4.99
C TYR A 210 22.03 -13.15 -3.55
N PRO A 211 22.66 -12.40 -2.63
CA PRO A 211 22.18 -12.32 -1.24
C PRO A 211 20.85 -11.59 -1.09
N LEU A 212 20.46 -10.73 -2.04
CA LEU A 212 19.23 -9.95 -1.96
C LEU A 212 18.60 -9.79 -3.36
N HIS A 213 17.28 -9.60 -3.41
CA HIS A 213 16.54 -9.16 -4.58
C HIS A 213 15.75 -7.88 -4.28
N LEU A 214 15.78 -6.96 -5.25
CA LEU A 214 14.96 -5.74 -5.27
C LEU A 214 14.41 -5.52 -6.68
N GLY A 215 13.09 -5.53 -6.84
CA GLY A 215 12.43 -5.00 -8.02
C GLY A 215 12.54 -3.47 -8.09
N ALA A 216 12.11 -2.83 -9.17
CA ALA A 216 12.26 -1.39 -9.34
C ALA A 216 11.58 -0.59 -8.21
N TYR A 217 10.36 -0.97 -7.84
CA TYR A 217 9.64 -0.35 -6.71
C TYR A 217 10.34 -0.59 -5.37
N ASP A 218 10.90 -1.79 -5.15
CA ASP A 218 11.62 -2.12 -3.92
C ASP A 218 12.93 -1.33 -3.81
N ARG A 219 13.61 -1.09 -4.94
CA ARG A 219 14.80 -0.22 -5.03
C ARG A 219 14.47 1.20 -4.63
N MET A 220 13.35 1.72 -5.12
CA MET A 220 12.89 3.06 -4.75
C MET A 220 12.60 3.17 -3.25
N ILE A 221 11.94 2.18 -2.65
CA ILE A 221 11.68 2.16 -1.22
C ILE A 221 12.99 2.08 -0.42
N LEU A 222 13.91 1.19 -0.80
CA LEU A 222 15.18 1.05 -0.07
C LEU A 222 16.06 2.30 -0.23
N MET A 223 16.02 2.96 -1.38
CA MET A 223 16.66 4.26 -1.59
C MET A 223 16.12 5.32 -0.62
N VAL A 224 14.80 5.40 -0.47
CA VAL A 224 14.17 6.33 0.50
C VAL A 224 14.61 5.98 1.92
N PHE A 225 14.62 4.70 2.33
CA PHE A 225 15.12 4.28 3.64
C PHE A 225 16.58 4.70 3.87
N TYR A 226 17.43 4.58 2.83
CA TYR A 226 18.81 5.04 2.88
C TYR A 226 18.88 6.56 3.12
N LEU A 227 18.14 7.35 2.35
CA LEU A 227 18.13 8.81 2.45
C LEU A 227 17.58 9.28 3.80
N GLU A 228 16.47 8.72 4.25
CA GLU A 228 15.88 9.02 5.57
C GLU A 228 16.86 8.66 6.70
N SER A 229 17.52 7.50 6.60
CA SER A 229 18.52 7.07 7.58
C SER A 229 19.74 7.99 7.63
N LYS A 230 20.11 8.56 6.50
CA LYS A 230 21.26 9.46 6.38
C LYS A 230 20.94 10.88 6.80
N TYR A 231 19.82 11.42 6.34
CA TYR A 231 19.49 12.85 6.45
C TYR A 231 18.47 13.17 7.55
N GLY A 232 17.71 12.18 8.06
CA GLY A 232 16.76 12.36 9.15
C GLY A 232 15.55 13.21 8.81
N LYS A 233 15.04 13.12 7.58
CA LYS A 233 13.87 13.86 7.10
C LYS A 233 12.98 12.95 6.23
N ASP A 234 11.65 13.16 6.29
CA ASP A 234 10.68 12.46 5.43
C ASP A 234 11.01 12.65 3.94
N TRP A 235 10.66 11.66 3.12
CA TRP A 235 10.82 11.77 1.67
C TRP A 235 10.14 13.00 1.09
N ALA A 236 8.89 13.22 1.46
CA ALA A 236 8.13 14.41 1.10
C ALA A 236 7.21 14.80 2.27
N ASP A 237 6.78 16.04 2.30
CA ASP A 237 5.73 16.49 3.21
C ASP A 237 4.41 15.76 2.84
N PRO A 238 3.82 14.94 3.73
CA PRO A 238 2.66 14.11 3.41
C PRO A 238 1.36 14.90 3.17
N THR A 239 1.38 16.22 3.47
CA THR A 239 0.22 17.09 3.29
C THR A 239 0.29 17.86 1.96
N THR A 240 1.50 18.28 1.58
CA THR A 240 1.71 19.14 0.41
C THR A 240 2.37 18.40 -0.74
N SER A 241 2.85 17.17 -0.52
CA SER A 241 3.66 16.38 -1.45
C SER A 241 4.87 17.16 -1.99
N THR A 242 5.45 18.00 -1.12
CA THR A 242 6.69 18.74 -1.45
C THR A 242 7.88 17.87 -1.08
N LEU A 243 8.76 17.60 -2.05
CA LEU A 243 10.00 16.84 -1.80
C LEU A 243 10.90 17.56 -0.80
N ASN A 244 11.47 16.78 0.12
CA ASN A 244 12.40 17.28 1.13
C ASN A 244 13.87 17.12 0.75
N TYR A 245 14.16 16.53 -0.40
CA TYR A 245 15.51 16.21 -0.87
C TYR A 245 15.86 17.01 -2.13
N THR A 246 17.13 17.42 -2.22
CA THR A 246 17.69 18.03 -3.42
C THR A 246 17.96 16.97 -4.49
N ALA A 247 18.12 17.40 -5.74
CA ALA A 247 18.50 16.50 -6.84
C ALA A 247 19.81 15.74 -6.54
N ASP A 248 20.82 16.40 -5.93
CA ASP A 248 22.10 15.78 -5.58
C ASP A 248 21.93 14.69 -4.51
N GLU A 249 21.08 14.91 -3.49
CA GLU A 249 20.78 13.91 -2.45
C GLU A 249 20.04 12.70 -3.04
N ILE A 250 19.10 12.95 -3.98
CA ILE A 250 18.36 11.88 -4.67
C ILE A 250 19.30 11.10 -5.58
N ALA A 251 20.16 11.78 -6.34
CA ALA A 251 21.17 11.14 -7.18
C ALA A 251 22.09 10.23 -6.35
N GLU A 252 22.50 10.67 -5.16
CA GLU A 252 23.27 9.83 -4.22
C GLU A 252 22.48 8.57 -3.80
N GLY A 253 21.16 8.71 -3.56
CA GLY A 253 20.31 7.57 -3.24
C GLY A 253 20.21 6.54 -4.38
N ILE A 254 20.14 7.03 -5.61
CA ILE A 254 20.16 6.17 -6.81
C ILE A 254 21.53 5.46 -6.94
N ASP A 255 22.63 6.19 -6.72
CA ASP A 255 23.99 5.64 -6.74
C ASP A 255 24.21 4.60 -5.61
N PHE A 256 23.56 4.78 -4.45
CA PHE A 256 23.53 3.74 -3.41
C PHE A 256 22.92 2.44 -3.96
N ILE A 257 21.77 2.47 -4.61
CA ILE A 257 21.15 1.29 -5.22
C ILE A 257 22.05 0.69 -6.31
N LYS A 258 22.64 1.54 -7.17
CA LYS A 258 23.61 1.09 -8.17
C LYS A 258 24.76 0.34 -7.53
N SER A 259 25.27 0.82 -6.40
CA SER A 259 26.37 0.17 -5.69
C SER A 259 26.04 -1.27 -5.23
N LEU A 260 24.77 -1.56 -4.93
CA LEU A 260 24.33 -2.92 -4.61
C LEU A 260 24.36 -3.85 -5.84
N VAL A 261 24.05 -3.33 -7.03
CA VAL A 261 24.19 -4.07 -8.30
C VAL A 261 25.66 -4.33 -8.60
N ASP A 262 26.50 -3.29 -8.58
CA ASP A 262 27.93 -3.36 -8.85
C ASP A 262 28.65 -4.29 -7.85
N GLY A 263 28.19 -4.30 -6.59
CA GLY A 263 28.67 -5.16 -5.51
C GLY A 263 28.17 -6.60 -5.55
N HIS A 264 27.39 -6.99 -6.56
CA HIS A 264 26.77 -8.32 -6.66
C HIS A 264 25.84 -8.64 -5.47
N VAL A 265 25.28 -7.61 -4.83
CA VAL A 265 24.30 -7.79 -3.76
C VAL A 265 22.93 -8.11 -4.33
N ILE A 266 22.54 -7.40 -5.39
CA ILE A 266 21.27 -7.59 -6.10
C ILE A 266 21.51 -7.87 -7.59
N MET A 267 20.60 -8.64 -8.18
CA MET A 267 20.59 -8.89 -9.63
C MET A 267 20.13 -7.63 -10.38
N SER A 268 20.68 -7.39 -11.56
CA SER A 268 20.15 -6.32 -12.43
C SER A 268 18.72 -6.63 -12.88
N LEU A 269 17.90 -5.59 -13.06
CA LEU A 269 16.50 -5.75 -13.50
C LEU A 269 16.39 -6.48 -14.86
N PRO A 270 17.23 -6.16 -15.89
CA PRO A 270 17.20 -6.89 -17.14
C PRO A 270 17.47 -8.39 -16.99
N THR A 271 18.39 -8.77 -16.11
CA THR A 271 18.69 -10.18 -15.85
C THR A 271 17.51 -10.86 -15.15
N TYR A 272 16.92 -10.21 -14.15
CA TYR A 272 15.77 -10.74 -13.42
C TYR A 272 14.54 -10.91 -14.32
N TYR A 273 14.12 -9.84 -15.02
CA TYR A 273 12.94 -9.91 -15.89
C TYR A 273 13.16 -10.80 -17.11
N GLY A 274 14.38 -10.91 -17.60
CA GLY A 274 14.74 -11.85 -18.68
C GLY A 274 14.48 -13.31 -18.32
N SER A 275 14.61 -13.67 -17.04
CA SER A 275 14.36 -15.03 -16.53
C SER A 275 12.94 -15.25 -16.04
N ASN A 276 12.31 -14.24 -15.44
CA ASN A 276 11.06 -14.37 -14.68
C ASN A 276 9.87 -13.63 -15.30
N GLY A 277 10.09 -12.74 -16.28
CA GLY A 277 9.03 -11.85 -16.79
C GLY A 277 8.45 -11.01 -15.64
N ASP A 278 7.13 -10.81 -15.66
CA ASP A 278 6.39 -10.03 -14.64
C ASP A 278 5.93 -10.87 -13.44
N ASN A 279 6.49 -12.06 -13.24
CA ASN A 279 6.13 -12.90 -12.10
C ASN A 279 6.53 -12.24 -10.78
N ALA A 280 5.66 -12.35 -9.78
CA ALA A 280 5.96 -11.87 -8.44
C ALA A 280 7.18 -12.61 -7.86
N ALA A 281 8.01 -11.91 -7.09
CA ALA A 281 9.30 -12.44 -6.60
C ALA A 281 9.19 -13.78 -5.87
N HIS A 282 8.12 -14.02 -5.09
CA HIS A 282 7.89 -15.31 -4.43
C HIS A 282 7.60 -16.48 -5.39
N GLN A 283 7.23 -16.19 -6.65
CA GLN A 283 6.96 -17.20 -7.68
C GLN A 283 8.17 -17.42 -8.60
N SER A 284 9.27 -16.65 -8.44
CA SER A 284 10.47 -16.81 -9.21
C SER A 284 11.19 -18.10 -8.85
N ASN A 285 11.80 -18.73 -9.86
CA ASN A 285 12.62 -19.93 -9.62
C ASN A 285 13.83 -19.62 -8.73
N GLU A 286 14.37 -18.42 -8.83
CA GLU A 286 15.53 -17.96 -8.06
C GLU A 286 15.21 -17.85 -6.57
N TRP A 287 14.01 -17.39 -6.19
CA TRP A 287 13.57 -17.40 -4.79
C TRP A 287 13.31 -18.82 -4.31
N ILE A 288 12.48 -19.57 -5.04
CA ILE A 288 12.07 -20.94 -4.67
C ILE A 288 13.27 -21.84 -4.39
N THR A 289 14.31 -21.76 -5.23
CA THR A 289 15.53 -22.59 -5.13
C THR A 289 16.65 -21.95 -4.34
N GLY A 290 16.44 -20.77 -3.78
CA GLY A 290 17.41 -20.05 -2.94
C GLY A 290 18.58 -19.42 -3.70
N LYS A 291 18.51 -19.25 -5.02
CA LYS A 291 19.51 -18.48 -5.77
C LYS A 291 19.46 -16.98 -5.42
N MET A 292 18.28 -16.45 -5.20
CA MET A 292 18.05 -15.20 -4.46
C MET A 292 17.84 -15.56 -3.00
N ALA A 293 18.77 -15.19 -2.12
CA ALA A 293 18.76 -15.61 -0.72
C ALA A 293 18.14 -14.58 0.23
N GLY A 294 17.68 -13.46 -0.29
CA GLY A 294 17.04 -12.41 0.49
C GLY A 294 16.04 -11.63 -0.34
N ILE A 295 15.08 -11.01 0.35
CA ILE A 295 14.09 -10.12 -0.24
C ILE A 295 13.74 -9.01 0.75
N PHE A 296 13.44 -7.82 0.25
CA PHE A 296 12.94 -6.68 1.01
C PHE A 296 11.46 -6.48 0.67
N GLU A 297 10.57 -6.87 1.58
CA GLU A 297 9.15 -6.98 1.29
C GLU A 297 8.28 -6.54 2.48
N TRP A 298 6.99 -6.39 2.27
CA TRP A 298 6.03 -6.03 3.31
C TRP A 298 5.98 -7.10 4.42
N ASP A 299 5.97 -6.67 5.67
CA ASP A 299 5.92 -7.51 6.88
C ASP A 299 4.76 -8.51 6.89
N SER A 300 3.63 -8.15 6.29
CA SER A 300 2.47 -9.02 6.14
C SER A 300 2.68 -10.18 5.15
N SER A 301 3.78 -10.18 4.39
CA SER A 301 4.09 -11.19 3.36
C SER A 301 4.96 -12.35 3.87
N ALA A 302 5.38 -12.35 5.13
CA ALA A 302 6.36 -13.31 5.66
C ALA A 302 6.00 -14.77 5.37
N VAL A 303 4.76 -15.18 5.67
CA VAL A 303 4.29 -16.56 5.44
C VAL A 303 4.28 -16.90 3.95
N LYS A 304 3.82 -15.99 3.09
CA LYS A 304 3.81 -16.17 1.64
C LYS A 304 5.20 -16.47 1.08
N PHE A 305 6.21 -15.74 1.52
CA PHE A 305 7.58 -15.96 1.07
C PHE A 305 8.21 -17.22 1.66
N GLN A 306 7.90 -17.56 2.92
CA GLN A 306 8.35 -18.84 3.50
C GLN A 306 7.73 -20.03 2.77
N ASP A 307 6.43 -20.00 2.50
CA ASP A 307 5.71 -21.11 1.88
C ASP A 307 6.12 -21.34 0.42
N ALA A 308 6.63 -20.32 -0.25
CA ALA A 308 7.11 -20.41 -1.62
C ALA A 308 8.47 -21.13 -1.76
N LEU A 309 9.28 -21.21 -0.69
CA LEU A 309 10.56 -21.89 -0.73
C LEU A 309 10.38 -23.42 -0.85
N ASP A 310 11.29 -24.07 -1.58
CA ASP A 310 11.34 -25.52 -1.64
C ASP A 310 11.73 -26.16 -0.28
N GLU A 311 11.61 -27.50 -0.19
CA GLU A 311 11.82 -28.24 1.06
C GLU A 311 13.25 -28.08 1.62
N GLU A 312 14.25 -27.81 0.78
CA GLU A 312 15.64 -27.58 1.21
C GLU A 312 15.81 -26.20 1.81
N ASN A 313 15.17 -25.21 1.24
CA ASN A 313 15.35 -23.79 1.55
C ASN A 313 14.39 -23.30 2.64
N LYS A 314 13.18 -23.86 2.71
CA LYS A 314 12.13 -23.45 3.67
C LYS A 314 12.59 -23.42 5.14
N PRO A 315 13.40 -24.37 5.66
CA PRO A 315 13.88 -24.31 7.04
C PRO A 315 14.83 -23.14 7.33
N GLY A 316 15.46 -22.59 6.30
CA GLY A 316 16.37 -21.44 6.42
C GLY A 316 15.66 -20.07 6.41
N PHE A 317 14.36 -20.03 6.20
CA PHE A 317 13.62 -18.76 6.18
C PHE A 317 13.72 -18.05 7.54
N THR A 318 14.10 -16.78 7.51
CA THR A 318 14.32 -15.97 8.72
C THR A 318 13.85 -14.53 8.46
N VAL A 319 13.07 -14.01 9.39
CA VAL A 319 12.74 -12.57 9.42
C VAL A 319 14.00 -11.83 9.88
N GLY A 320 14.50 -10.94 9.02
CA GLY A 320 15.70 -10.15 9.29
C GLY A 320 15.48 -9.06 10.34
N GLU A 321 16.53 -8.27 10.53
CA GLU A 321 16.45 -7.00 11.22
C GLU A 321 16.42 -5.88 10.19
N GLU A 322 15.92 -4.70 10.58
CA GLU A 322 16.06 -3.50 9.78
C GLU A 322 17.51 -3.03 9.74
N ILE A 323 17.94 -2.50 8.59
CA ILE A 323 19.28 -2.02 8.40
C ILE A 323 19.32 -0.50 8.53
N LYS A 324 20.15 -0.01 9.42
CA LYS A 324 20.42 1.41 9.59
C LYS A 324 21.58 1.83 8.70
N PHE A 325 21.30 2.69 7.73
CA PHE A 325 22.29 3.15 6.76
C PHE A 325 23.02 4.44 7.15
N GLY A 326 22.55 5.15 8.18
CA GLY A 326 23.10 6.41 8.66
C GLY A 326 22.84 6.62 10.16
N ASP A 327 22.67 7.87 10.57
CA ASP A 327 22.50 8.24 11.97
C ASP A 327 21.08 8.04 12.51
N TYR A 328 20.09 7.96 11.60
CA TYR A 328 18.68 7.83 11.94
C TYR A 328 18.15 6.45 11.56
N ASN A 329 17.08 6.00 12.21
CA ASN A 329 16.30 4.89 11.70
C ASN A 329 15.57 5.38 10.46
N GLY A 330 15.84 4.77 9.30
CA GLY A 330 15.10 5.05 8.08
C GLY A 330 13.80 4.28 8.03
N GLY A 331 12.99 4.56 7.02
CA GLY A 331 11.81 3.80 6.73
C GLY A 331 10.52 4.31 7.34
N PHE A 332 9.45 3.91 6.73
CA PHE A 332 8.10 4.35 7.01
C PHE A 332 7.16 3.18 7.28
N SER A 333 6.10 3.45 8.02
CA SER A 333 4.91 2.62 8.06
C SER A 333 3.74 3.34 7.40
N LYS A 334 2.85 2.55 6.80
CA LYS A 334 1.62 3.03 6.19
C LYS A 334 0.44 2.15 6.55
N VAL A 335 -0.77 2.63 6.28
CA VAL A 335 -1.96 1.76 6.27
C VAL A 335 -1.79 0.75 5.13
N SER A 336 -1.77 -0.53 5.47
CA SER A 336 -1.63 -1.61 4.48
C SER A 336 -2.83 -1.64 3.55
N MET A 337 -4.01 -1.70 4.15
CA MET A 337 -5.30 -1.64 3.50
C MET A 337 -6.35 -1.12 4.48
N GLY A 338 -7.39 -0.51 3.95
CA GLY A 338 -8.53 -0.05 4.72
C GLY A 338 -9.83 -0.67 4.23
N LEU A 339 -10.87 -0.64 5.06
CA LEU A 339 -12.25 -0.87 4.64
C LEU A 339 -12.98 0.46 4.56
N ALA A 340 -13.58 0.73 3.42
CA ALA A 340 -14.34 1.93 3.11
C ALA A 340 -15.75 1.58 2.67
N ILE A 341 -16.70 2.48 2.91
CA ILE A 341 -18.07 2.40 2.40
C ILE A 341 -18.18 3.40 1.26
N THR A 342 -18.68 2.98 0.10
CA THR A 342 -18.90 3.91 -1.02
C THR A 342 -20.08 4.81 -0.77
N LYS A 343 -20.06 6.04 -1.31
CA LYS A 343 -21.21 6.96 -1.20
C LYS A 343 -22.45 6.50 -1.95
N THR A 344 -22.31 5.53 -2.83
CA THR A 344 -23.43 4.91 -3.55
C THR A 344 -24.13 3.81 -2.75
N CYS A 345 -23.59 3.44 -1.58
CA CYS A 345 -24.20 2.45 -0.70
C CYS A 345 -25.55 2.93 -0.17
N GLU A 346 -26.62 2.20 -0.46
CA GLU A 346 -27.98 2.50 0.00
C GLU A 346 -28.24 2.04 1.45
N HIS A 347 -27.36 1.19 2.00
CA HIS A 347 -27.48 0.56 3.33
C HIS A 347 -26.21 0.78 4.19
N PRO A 348 -25.86 2.05 4.49
CA PRO A 348 -24.60 2.36 5.18
C PRO A 348 -24.53 1.85 6.62
N ALA A 349 -25.67 1.71 7.32
CA ALA A 349 -25.70 1.14 8.68
C ALA A 349 -25.31 -0.34 8.67
N GLU A 350 -25.86 -1.11 7.73
CA GLU A 350 -25.56 -2.53 7.55
C GLU A 350 -24.12 -2.73 7.07
N ALA A 351 -23.62 -1.87 6.17
CA ALA A 351 -22.25 -1.88 5.71
C ALA A 351 -21.26 -1.59 6.87
N ALA A 352 -21.57 -0.61 7.73
CA ALA A 352 -20.79 -0.30 8.92
C ALA A 352 -20.81 -1.45 9.94
N THR A 353 -21.97 -2.10 10.15
CA THR A 353 -22.10 -3.28 11.00
C THR A 353 -21.23 -4.45 10.46
N LEU A 354 -21.20 -4.65 9.15
CA LEU A 354 -20.30 -5.65 8.54
C LEU A 354 -18.82 -5.33 8.81
N ILE A 355 -18.40 -4.08 8.63
CA ILE A 355 -17.02 -3.67 8.91
C ILE A 355 -16.71 -3.87 10.40
N ASN A 356 -17.61 -3.48 11.30
CA ASN A 356 -17.45 -3.66 12.74
C ASN A 356 -17.30 -5.15 13.10
N PHE A 357 -18.13 -6.01 12.54
CA PHE A 357 -18.04 -7.46 12.72
C PHE A 357 -16.69 -8.01 12.28
N LEU A 358 -16.24 -7.64 11.08
CA LEU A 358 -14.98 -8.13 10.52
C LEU A 358 -13.74 -7.70 11.33
N LEU A 359 -13.76 -6.49 11.91
CA LEU A 359 -12.56 -5.87 12.46
C LEU A 359 -12.58 -5.72 14.00
N ASN A 360 -13.75 -5.72 14.64
CA ASN A 360 -13.88 -5.41 16.07
C ASN A 360 -14.54 -6.53 16.87
N GLU A 361 -15.39 -7.35 16.25
CA GLU A 361 -16.13 -8.36 17.01
C GLU A 361 -15.39 -9.70 17.04
N ASP A 362 -15.42 -10.37 18.18
CA ASP A 362 -14.66 -11.61 18.41
C ASP A 362 -14.89 -12.65 17.32
N ALA A 363 -16.13 -12.84 16.87
CA ALA A 363 -16.49 -13.85 15.89
C ALA A 363 -15.84 -13.59 14.51
N GLY A 364 -15.94 -12.35 14.01
CA GLY A 364 -15.37 -11.97 12.72
C GLY A 364 -13.86 -11.81 12.78
N ALA A 365 -13.36 -11.05 13.75
CA ALA A 365 -11.94 -10.72 13.88
C ALA A 365 -11.07 -11.97 14.16
N SER A 366 -11.59 -12.98 14.88
CA SER A 366 -10.88 -14.24 15.08
C SER A 366 -10.72 -15.03 13.77
N ILE A 367 -11.71 -14.98 12.88
CA ILE A 367 -11.64 -15.62 11.56
C ILE A 367 -10.67 -14.87 10.65
N MET A 368 -10.73 -13.52 10.65
CA MET A 368 -9.82 -12.69 9.88
C MET A 368 -8.37 -12.84 10.33
N GLY A 369 -8.12 -12.95 11.62
CA GLY A 369 -6.78 -13.15 12.19
C GLY A 369 -5.76 -12.16 11.64
N SER A 370 -4.62 -12.68 11.20
CA SER A 370 -3.57 -11.90 10.54
C SER A 370 -3.49 -12.13 9.03
N GLU A 371 -4.59 -12.53 8.36
CA GLU A 371 -4.61 -12.75 6.91
C GLU A 371 -4.45 -11.45 6.09
N CYS A 372 -4.76 -10.32 6.72
CA CYS A 372 -4.54 -8.98 6.17
C CYS A 372 -3.40 -8.22 6.88
N GLY A 373 -2.49 -8.90 7.57
CA GLY A 373 -1.49 -8.31 8.46
C GLY A 373 -1.98 -8.25 9.91
N ILE A 374 -1.20 -7.64 10.78
CA ILE A 374 -1.57 -7.51 12.20
C ILE A 374 -2.76 -6.55 12.31
N PRO A 375 -3.88 -6.97 12.94
CA PRO A 375 -5.06 -6.12 13.08
C PRO A 375 -4.75 -4.76 13.70
N ALA A 376 -5.18 -3.68 13.03
CA ALA A 376 -4.98 -2.32 13.50
C ALA A 376 -5.95 -1.92 14.62
N SER A 377 -7.11 -2.57 14.68
CA SER A 377 -8.10 -2.44 15.75
C SER A 377 -7.63 -3.14 17.01
N LYS A 378 -7.81 -2.51 18.19
CA LYS A 378 -7.46 -3.08 19.50
C LYS A 378 -8.29 -4.32 19.82
N ALA A 379 -9.60 -4.25 19.60
CA ALA A 379 -10.51 -5.39 19.81
C ALA A 379 -10.20 -6.52 18.86
N GLY A 380 -9.98 -6.22 17.57
CA GLY A 380 -9.63 -7.22 16.56
C GLY A 380 -8.30 -7.93 16.84
N LEU A 381 -7.28 -7.18 17.28
CA LEU A 381 -6.01 -7.78 17.68
C LEU A 381 -6.18 -8.71 18.90
N ALA A 382 -6.93 -8.27 19.91
CA ALA A 382 -7.19 -9.08 21.10
C ALA A 382 -7.94 -10.38 20.76
N ALA A 383 -8.97 -10.31 19.90
CA ALA A 383 -9.73 -11.46 19.43
C ALA A 383 -8.86 -12.44 18.62
N ALA A 384 -8.07 -11.93 17.67
CA ALA A 384 -7.16 -12.75 16.87
C ALA A 384 -6.09 -13.45 17.73
N GLN A 385 -5.53 -12.75 18.73
CA GLN A 385 -4.58 -13.34 19.68
C GLN A 385 -5.22 -14.43 20.54
N ALA A 386 -6.41 -14.15 21.08
CA ALA A 386 -7.14 -15.13 21.92
C ALA A 386 -7.49 -16.40 21.14
N ALA A 387 -7.78 -16.28 19.85
CA ALA A 387 -8.05 -17.39 18.95
C ALA A 387 -6.78 -18.12 18.44
N GLY A 388 -5.57 -17.61 18.72
CA GLY A 388 -4.33 -18.13 18.14
C GLY A 388 -4.26 -17.91 16.61
N ALA A 389 -4.99 -16.93 16.08
CA ALA A 389 -5.11 -16.65 14.65
C ALA A 389 -4.07 -15.62 14.16
N VAL A 390 -3.17 -15.15 15.03
CA VAL A 390 -2.03 -14.30 14.66
C VAL A 390 -0.85 -15.20 14.30
N LYS A 391 -0.40 -15.15 13.04
CA LYS A 391 0.75 -15.92 12.55
C LYS A 391 2.03 -15.34 13.14
N GLU A 392 2.85 -16.19 13.77
CA GLU A 392 4.07 -15.76 14.48
C GLU A 392 5.05 -14.97 13.60
N LEU A 393 5.30 -15.45 12.37
CA LEU A 393 6.19 -14.76 11.43
C LEU A 393 5.70 -13.35 11.07
N VAL A 394 4.39 -13.17 10.91
CA VAL A 394 3.81 -11.85 10.60
C VAL A 394 3.92 -10.93 11.83
N ALA A 395 3.67 -11.48 13.02
CA ALA A 395 3.81 -10.73 14.27
C ALA A 395 5.26 -10.32 14.53
N GLU A 396 6.22 -11.22 14.30
CA GLU A 396 7.66 -10.91 14.41
C GLU A 396 8.06 -9.81 13.45
N ALA A 397 7.73 -9.95 12.15
CA ALA A 397 8.08 -9.00 11.12
C ALA A 397 7.47 -7.61 11.41
N ASN A 398 6.16 -7.55 11.70
CA ASN A 398 5.48 -6.30 12.02
C ASN A 398 6.04 -5.65 13.29
N GLY A 399 6.32 -6.44 14.34
CA GLY A 399 6.90 -5.94 15.57
C GLY A 399 8.26 -5.27 15.35
N LYS A 400 9.13 -5.86 14.53
CA LYS A 400 10.44 -5.30 14.17
C LYS A 400 10.28 -4.00 13.37
N VAL A 401 9.41 -4.00 12.35
CA VAL A 401 9.11 -2.81 11.54
C VAL A 401 8.62 -1.66 12.42
N MET A 402 7.56 -1.88 13.20
CA MET A 402 6.94 -0.82 14.00
C MET A 402 7.87 -0.27 15.11
N ALA A 403 8.88 -1.05 15.54
CA ALA A 403 9.88 -0.59 16.48
C ALA A 403 11.00 0.24 15.82
N PHE A 404 11.18 0.15 14.52
CA PHE A 404 12.29 0.77 13.80
C PHE A 404 11.89 2.03 13.03
N VAL A 405 10.78 1.97 12.25
CA VAL A 405 10.38 3.05 11.34
C VAL A 405 10.07 4.35 12.07
N GLY A 406 10.53 5.47 11.51
CA GLY A 406 10.40 6.79 12.12
C GLY A 406 9.81 7.86 11.22
N PHE A 407 9.52 7.53 9.95
CA PHE A 407 9.11 8.49 8.93
C PHE A 407 7.70 8.17 8.39
N GLN A 408 7.12 9.15 7.68
CA GLN A 408 5.82 9.03 7.05
C GLN A 408 5.97 8.88 5.54
N LEU A 409 5.11 8.08 4.93
CA LEU A 409 5.05 7.97 3.48
C LEU A 409 4.03 8.95 2.92
N ASP A 410 4.45 9.73 1.91
CA ASP A 410 3.53 10.52 1.10
C ASP A 410 2.66 9.62 0.21
N PRO A 411 1.34 9.89 0.09
CA PRO A 411 0.44 9.05 -0.69
C PRO A 411 0.76 8.95 -2.18
N LEU A 412 1.34 9.99 -2.78
CA LEU A 412 1.70 10.00 -4.20
C LEU A 412 2.84 9.04 -4.53
N PHE A 413 3.66 8.66 -3.53
CA PHE A 413 4.72 7.66 -3.70
C PHE A 413 4.19 6.35 -4.30
N GLU A 414 2.95 6.00 -3.99
CA GLU A 414 2.30 4.80 -4.48
C GLU A 414 1.38 5.04 -5.67
N SER A 415 1.50 6.18 -6.35
CA SER A 415 0.71 6.41 -7.58
C SER A 415 1.10 5.39 -8.66
N ASN A 416 0.12 4.96 -9.45
CA ASN A 416 0.36 3.97 -10.50
C ASN A 416 1.33 4.47 -11.56
N ASP A 417 1.31 5.77 -11.86
CA ASP A 417 2.22 6.41 -12.82
C ASP A 417 3.69 6.30 -12.39
N LEU A 418 3.96 6.22 -11.08
CA LEU A 418 5.30 6.08 -10.53
C LEU A 418 5.74 4.62 -10.36
N LYS A 419 4.88 3.76 -9.77
CA LYS A 419 5.28 2.43 -9.31
C LYS A 419 4.94 1.27 -10.25
N ALA A 420 4.16 1.49 -11.32
CA ALA A 420 3.69 0.39 -12.18
C ALA A 420 4.85 -0.39 -12.78
N THR A 421 4.81 -1.72 -12.64
CA THR A 421 5.81 -2.61 -13.22
C THR A 421 5.82 -2.47 -14.75
N GLY A 422 7.00 -2.30 -15.33
CA GLY A 422 7.23 -2.19 -16.78
C GLY A 422 6.89 -0.84 -17.40
N THR A 423 6.16 0.06 -16.71
CA THR A 423 5.70 1.35 -17.28
C THR A 423 5.82 2.53 -16.34
N GLY A 424 6.05 2.32 -15.05
CA GLY A 424 6.17 3.39 -14.06
C GLY A 424 7.54 4.07 -14.10
N VAL A 425 7.60 5.30 -13.61
CA VAL A 425 8.83 6.11 -13.57
C VAL A 425 9.96 5.41 -12.80
N TYR A 426 9.64 4.74 -11.69
CA TYR A 426 10.65 4.01 -10.92
C TYR A 426 11.30 2.89 -11.74
N GLN A 427 10.52 2.22 -12.58
CA GLN A 427 11.03 1.20 -13.49
C GLN A 427 11.96 1.82 -14.55
N GLU A 428 11.54 2.93 -15.18
CA GLU A 428 12.33 3.63 -16.19
C GLU A 428 13.69 4.08 -15.65
N VAL A 429 13.72 4.67 -14.44
CA VAL A 429 14.95 5.13 -13.79
C VAL A 429 15.91 3.97 -13.54
N PHE A 430 15.47 2.89 -12.89
CA PHE A 430 16.38 1.80 -12.54
C PHE A 430 16.70 0.88 -13.72
N ASP A 431 15.85 0.80 -14.74
CA ASP A 431 16.22 0.16 -16.01
C ASP A 431 17.36 0.93 -16.68
N THR A 432 17.30 2.27 -16.72
CA THR A 432 18.37 3.10 -17.31
C THR A 432 19.68 2.94 -16.53
N VAL A 433 19.60 2.90 -15.18
CA VAL A 433 20.80 2.62 -14.34
C VAL A 433 21.43 1.28 -14.70
N ASP A 434 20.62 0.24 -14.88
CA ASP A 434 21.12 -1.12 -15.09
C ASP A 434 21.53 -1.39 -16.56
N TYR A 435 20.78 -0.89 -17.57
CA TYR A 435 21.08 -1.10 -18.98
C TYR A 435 22.22 -0.24 -19.49
N ASP A 436 22.23 1.04 -19.12
CA ASP A 436 23.17 2.02 -19.63
C ASP A 436 24.34 2.28 -18.67
N ASN A 437 24.35 1.58 -17.52
CA ASN A 437 25.28 1.81 -16.43
C ASN A 437 25.30 3.30 -15.99
N ALA A 438 24.13 3.95 -16.03
CA ALA A 438 23.97 5.36 -15.71
C ALA A 438 24.19 5.62 -14.21
N SER A 439 24.72 6.79 -13.89
CA SER A 439 24.83 7.27 -12.50
C SER A 439 23.49 7.92 -12.04
N GLY A 440 23.36 8.14 -10.73
CA GLY A 440 22.23 8.89 -10.19
C GLY A 440 22.09 10.27 -10.81
N ALA A 441 23.20 10.95 -11.08
CA ALA A 441 23.20 12.26 -11.74
C ALA A 441 22.69 12.24 -13.19
N ASP A 442 22.81 11.10 -13.89
CA ASP A 442 22.35 10.96 -15.27
C ASP A 442 20.82 10.77 -15.35
N VAL A 443 20.18 10.25 -14.29
CA VAL A 443 18.76 9.85 -14.31
C VAL A 443 17.87 10.59 -13.31
N VAL A 444 18.44 11.39 -12.41
CA VAL A 444 17.66 12.11 -11.38
C VAL A 444 16.60 13.03 -11.97
N ASP A 445 16.89 13.71 -13.09
CA ASP A 445 15.92 14.57 -13.76
C ASP A 445 14.72 13.76 -14.29
N THR A 446 14.93 12.55 -14.80
CA THR A 446 13.83 11.65 -15.20
C THR A 446 12.91 11.31 -14.01
N LEU A 447 13.49 11.04 -12.83
CA LEU A 447 12.72 10.79 -11.62
C LEU A 447 11.92 12.04 -11.20
N LEU A 448 12.57 13.21 -11.13
CA LEU A 448 11.94 14.46 -10.71
C LEU A 448 10.83 14.90 -11.67
N ASP A 449 11.05 14.80 -12.99
CA ASP A 449 10.04 15.11 -14.00
C ASP A 449 8.81 14.18 -13.87
N GLY A 450 9.05 12.89 -13.68
CA GLY A 450 7.99 11.92 -13.46
C GLY A 450 7.22 12.17 -12.15
N MET A 451 7.91 12.51 -11.07
CA MET A 451 7.29 12.86 -9.80
C MET A 451 6.48 14.16 -9.91
N SER A 452 7.00 15.17 -10.58
CA SER A 452 6.27 16.41 -10.86
C SER A 452 5.01 16.15 -11.68
N ALA A 453 5.08 15.27 -12.67
CA ALA A 453 3.92 14.85 -13.47
C ALA A 453 2.87 14.08 -12.64
N ALA A 454 3.31 13.34 -11.63
CA ALA A 454 2.44 12.62 -10.68
C ALA A 454 1.82 13.54 -9.61
N GLY A 455 2.28 14.80 -9.49
CA GLY A 455 1.70 15.80 -8.60
C GLY A 455 2.59 16.26 -7.45
N TYR A 456 3.84 15.83 -7.39
CA TYR A 456 4.80 16.35 -6.42
C TYR A 456 5.18 17.79 -6.74
N THR A 457 5.48 18.55 -5.70
CA THR A 457 6.26 19.79 -5.77
C THR A 457 7.72 19.42 -5.58
N VAL A 458 8.51 19.52 -6.65
CA VAL A 458 9.93 19.16 -6.69
C VAL A 458 10.82 20.39 -6.59
#